data_ab8f91086570f747773cdd2efd10df18
#
_entry.id   ab8f91086570f747773cdd2efd10df18
#
_cell.length_a   1.000
_cell.length_b   1.000
_cell.length_c   1.000
_cell.angle_alpha   90.00
_cell.angle_beta   90.00
_cell.angle_gamma   90.00
#
_symmetry.space_group_name_H-M   'P 1'
#
loop_
_entity.id
_entity.type
_entity.pdbx_description
1 polymer ?
#
loop_
_entity_poly.entity_id
_entity_poly.type
_entity_poly.pdbx_seq_one_letter_code
_entity_poly.pdbx_strand_id
1 'polypeptide(L)'
;MRISMEPCVGMMVVLSCGLAGLAYAGESKKATHDHDQVQTNLTRFDQLDFDAYSERKNMKLFEEIHCAGVKVVFPDGRITQGIEQHVADINGLFNGTPDSRITAHPIAFGSGEWTVTTGVMEATFSEPMKLPDGQSIAPTGKKVKMPMATIAKWKNGCIAEEHLFWGNAEYMKQLGLTK
;
A
#
# COMPACT_ATOMS: atom_id res chain seq x y z
N MET A 1 87.23 -20.68 -7.10
CA MET A 1 86.20 -19.66 -7.08
C MET A 1 84.87 -20.37 -6.71
N ARG A 2 84.55 -20.33 -5.42
CA ARG A 2 83.35 -21.02 -4.88
C ARG A 2 82.20 -20.02 -4.82
N ILE A 3 81.09 -20.31 -5.48
CA ILE A 3 79.84 -19.52 -5.40
C ILE A 3 78.97 -20.18 -4.34
N SER A 4 78.69 -19.43 -3.27
CA SER A 4 77.81 -19.79 -2.17
C SER A 4 76.36 -19.55 -2.57
N MET A 5 75.48 -20.54 -2.47
CA MET A 5 74.07 -20.41 -2.62
C MET A 5 73.46 -20.32 -1.20
N GLU A 6 72.79 -19.18 -0.91
CA GLU A 6 71.95 -19.03 0.29
C GLU A 6 70.53 -19.43 -0.03
N PRO A 7 69.80 -20.04 0.91
CA PRO A 7 68.42 -20.46 0.71
C PRO A 7 67.45 -19.31 0.99
N CYS A 8 66.52 -19.03 0.05
CA CYS A 8 65.37 -18.19 0.26
C CYS A 8 64.40 -18.80 1.26
N VAL A 9 64.18 -18.10 2.36
CA VAL A 9 63.14 -18.35 3.32
C VAL A 9 61.81 -17.88 2.71
N GLY A 10 60.94 -18.84 2.38
CA GLY A 10 59.56 -18.58 1.91
C GLY A 10 58.70 -18.07 3.05
N MET A 11 58.23 -16.83 2.95
CA MET A 11 57.27 -16.22 3.83
C MET A 11 55.87 -16.72 3.46
N MET A 12 55.29 -17.59 4.29
CA MET A 12 53.94 -18.11 4.13
C MET A 12 52.93 -17.03 4.50
N VAL A 13 52.30 -16.38 3.53
CA VAL A 13 51.19 -15.47 3.75
C VAL A 13 49.93 -16.31 3.96
N VAL A 14 49.49 -16.44 5.22
CA VAL A 14 48.19 -16.99 5.55
C VAL A 14 47.14 -15.92 5.28
N LEU A 15 46.45 -16.04 4.14
CA LEU A 15 45.30 -15.20 3.81
C LEU A 15 44.14 -15.59 4.72
N SER A 16 43.78 -14.72 5.66
CA SER A 16 42.56 -14.86 6.49
C SER A 16 41.30 -14.56 5.66
N CYS A 17 40.72 -15.58 5.00
CA CYS A 17 39.51 -15.52 4.21
C CYS A 17 38.23 -15.78 5.02
N GLY A 18 38.18 -15.38 6.30
CA GLY A 18 37.12 -15.81 7.21
C GLY A 18 35.98 -14.78 7.49
N LEU A 19 36.16 -13.50 7.19
CA LEU A 19 35.20 -12.47 7.62
C LEU A 19 34.24 -11.96 6.50
N ALA A 20 34.60 -12.10 5.23
CA ALA A 20 33.75 -11.63 4.12
C ALA A 20 32.52 -12.53 3.87
N GLY A 21 32.59 -13.82 4.18
CA GLY A 21 31.49 -14.77 3.94
C GLY A 21 30.31 -14.62 4.88
N LEU A 22 30.52 -14.17 6.12
CA LEU A 22 29.46 -14.00 7.12
C LEU A 22 28.64 -12.72 6.87
N ALA A 23 29.28 -11.64 6.42
CA ALA A 23 28.58 -10.40 6.06
C ALA A 23 27.68 -10.60 4.82
N TYR A 24 28.18 -11.25 3.79
CA TYR A 24 27.44 -11.53 2.56
C TYR A 24 26.24 -12.46 2.78
N ALA A 25 26.35 -13.48 3.66
CA ALA A 25 25.25 -14.36 4.02
C ALA A 25 24.17 -13.64 4.86
N GLY A 26 24.55 -12.65 5.67
CA GLY A 26 23.62 -11.84 6.47
C GLY A 26 22.79 -10.89 5.60
N GLU A 27 23.41 -10.24 4.62
CA GLU A 27 22.74 -9.34 3.66
C GLU A 27 21.77 -10.12 2.74
N SER A 28 22.16 -11.30 2.27
CA SER A 28 21.29 -12.15 1.45
C SER A 28 20.04 -12.61 2.22
N LYS A 29 20.16 -13.01 3.48
CA LYS A 29 19.02 -13.42 4.33
C LYS A 29 18.09 -12.26 4.65
N LYS A 30 18.63 -11.07 4.89
CA LYS A 30 17.84 -9.86 5.12
C LYS A 30 17.06 -9.47 3.86
N ALA A 31 17.70 -9.47 2.69
CA ALA A 31 17.05 -9.13 1.43
C ALA A 31 15.91 -10.11 1.07
N THR A 32 16.07 -11.42 1.32
CA THR A 32 14.98 -12.39 1.12
C THR A 32 13.83 -12.18 2.11
N HIS A 33 14.11 -11.93 3.37
CA HIS A 33 13.08 -11.66 4.37
C HIS A 33 12.29 -10.39 4.04
N ASP A 34 12.97 -9.31 3.64
CA ASP A 34 12.31 -8.06 3.24
C ASP A 34 11.41 -8.27 2.00
N HIS A 35 11.87 -9.06 1.02
CA HIS A 35 11.07 -9.42 -0.15
C HIS A 35 9.81 -10.22 0.24
N ASP A 36 9.94 -11.25 1.06
CA ASP A 36 8.81 -12.09 1.49
C ASP A 36 7.79 -11.28 2.29
N GLN A 37 8.26 -10.34 3.13
CA GLN A 37 7.39 -9.44 3.88
C GLN A 37 6.61 -8.50 2.96
N VAL A 38 7.27 -7.93 1.95
CA VAL A 38 6.61 -7.08 0.94
C VAL A 38 5.54 -7.87 0.19
N GLN A 39 5.82 -9.10 -0.27
CA GLN A 39 4.83 -9.94 -0.96
C GLN A 39 3.63 -10.27 -0.06
N THR A 40 3.87 -10.57 1.21
CA THR A 40 2.80 -10.78 2.20
C THR A 40 1.93 -9.54 2.35
N ASN A 41 2.54 -8.37 2.47
CA ASN A 41 1.82 -7.10 2.61
C ASN A 41 1.00 -6.76 1.34
N LEU A 42 1.55 -6.98 0.14
CA LEU A 42 0.83 -6.78 -1.12
C LEU A 42 -0.37 -7.73 -1.24
N THR A 43 -0.20 -9.01 -0.89
CA THR A 43 -1.32 -9.97 -0.87
C THR A 43 -2.42 -9.54 0.12
N ARG A 44 -2.03 -9.01 1.28
CA ARG A 44 -2.99 -8.46 2.24
C ARG A 44 -3.69 -7.20 1.73
N PHE A 45 -2.99 -6.39 0.94
CA PHE A 45 -3.58 -5.22 0.29
C PHE A 45 -4.60 -5.62 -0.79
N ASP A 46 -4.33 -6.69 -1.56
CA ASP A 46 -5.32 -7.27 -2.47
C ASP A 46 -6.59 -7.71 -1.72
N GLN A 47 -6.46 -8.39 -0.58
CA GLN A 47 -7.59 -8.76 0.27
C GLN A 47 -8.35 -7.53 0.79
N LEU A 48 -7.63 -6.44 1.14
CA LEU A 48 -8.24 -5.19 1.56
C LEU A 48 -9.17 -4.64 0.50
N ASP A 49 -8.69 -4.51 -0.72
CA ASP A 49 -9.43 -3.84 -1.80
C ASP A 49 -10.49 -4.75 -2.45
N PHE A 50 -10.18 -6.04 -2.68
CA PHE A 50 -11.08 -6.93 -3.41
C PHE A 50 -12.09 -7.66 -2.51
N ASP A 51 -11.67 -8.04 -1.31
CA ASP A 51 -12.48 -8.88 -0.42
C ASP A 51 -13.14 -8.10 0.72
N ALA A 52 -12.54 -6.97 1.15
CA ALA A 52 -13.07 -6.18 2.25
C ALA A 52 -13.79 -4.91 1.78
N TYR A 53 -13.06 -4.00 1.11
CA TYR A 53 -13.58 -2.70 0.68
C TYR A 53 -14.67 -2.84 -0.40
N SER A 54 -14.38 -3.54 -1.50
CA SER A 54 -15.26 -3.59 -2.69
C SER A 54 -16.69 -4.00 -2.31
N GLU A 55 -17.66 -3.12 -2.64
CA GLU A 55 -19.07 -3.31 -2.31
C GLU A 55 -19.33 -3.50 -0.79
N ARG A 56 -18.38 -3.08 0.07
CA ARG A 56 -18.41 -3.25 1.54
C ARG A 56 -18.58 -4.71 1.98
N LYS A 57 -17.96 -5.63 1.25
CA LYS A 57 -18.13 -7.07 1.44
C LYS A 57 -17.78 -7.55 2.84
N ASN A 58 -16.71 -7.02 3.43
CA ASN A 58 -16.25 -7.45 4.74
C ASN A 58 -15.53 -6.33 5.51
N MET A 59 -16.30 -5.43 6.13
CA MET A 59 -15.76 -4.33 6.91
C MET A 59 -14.97 -4.79 8.15
N LYS A 60 -15.25 -5.99 8.69
CA LYS A 60 -14.44 -6.56 9.77
C LYS A 60 -13.02 -6.89 9.29
N LEU A 61 -12.88 -7.49 8.10
CA LEU A 61 -11.56 -7.73 7.49
C LEU A 61 -10.84 -6.40 7.18
N PHE A 62 -11.58 -5.38 6.73
CA PHE A 62 -11.05 -4.02 6.54
C PHE A 62 -10.40 -3.50 7.83
N GLU A 63 -11.10 -3.60 8.97
CA GLU A 63 -10.58 -3.20 10.28
C GLU A 63 -9.36 -4.04 10.71
N GLU A 64 -9.39 -5.35 10.48
CA GLU A 64 -8.29 -6.27 10.85
C GLU A 64 -7.00 -6.04 10.05
N ILE A 65 -7.10 -5.51 8.83
CA ILE A 65 -5.93 -5.20 8.00
C ILE A 65 -5.27 -3.89 8.44
N HIS A 66 -6.01 -2.97 9.05
CA HIS A 66 -5.48 -1.72 9.57
C HIS A 66 -5.08 -1.83 11.04
N CYS A 67 -4.03 -1.12 11.44
CA CYS A 67 -3.72 -0.94 12.86
C CYS A 67 -4.77 -0.03 13.52
N ALA A 68 -5.09 -0.25 14.79
CA ALA A 68 -6.09 0.55 15.51
C ALA A 68 -5.85 2.07 15.43
N GLY A 69 -4.58 2.50 15.43
CA GLY A 69 -4.19 3.91 15.33
C GLY A 69 -3.76 4.33 13.92
N VAL A 70 -4.29 3.73 12.86
CA VAL A 70 -3.92 4.05 11.48
C VAL A 70 -4.02 5.55 11.19
N LYS A 71 -2.99 6.11 10.55
CA LYS A 71 -2.98 7.48 10.02
C LYS A 71 -3.31 7.45 8.55
N VAL A 72 -4.29 8.24 8.11
CA VAL A 72 -4.68 8.33 6.71
C VAL A 72 -4.53 9.76 6.20
N VAL A 73 -3.84 9.90 5.07
CA VAL A 73 -3.65 11.18 4.36
C VAL A 73 -4.47 11.14 3.08
N PHE A 74 -5.46 12.00 2.97
CA PHE A 74 -6.36 12.10 1.82
C PHE A 74 -5.81 13.00 0.71
N PRO A 75 -6.31 12.89 -0.54
CA PRO A 75 -5.82 13.68 -1.69
C PRO A 75 -5.98 15.19 -1.55
N ASP A 76 -6.89 15.64 -0.70
CA ASP A 76 -7.13 17.07 -0.37
C ASP A 76 -6.20 17.59 0.74
N GLY A 77 -5.29 16.75 1.25
CA GLY A 77 -4.38 17.06 2.34
C GLY A 77 -4.98 16.87 3.75
N ARG A 78 -6.24 16.47 3.87
CA ARG A 78 -6.86 16.12 5.15
C ARG A 78 -6.15 14.90 5.75
N ILE A 79 -5.92 14.92 7.06
CA ILE A 79 -5.33 13.82 7.80
C ILE A 79 -6.33 13.36 8.85
N THR A 80 -6.56 12.05 8.92
CA THR A 80 -7.34 11.41 9.98
C THR A 80 -6.53 10.35 10.69
N GLN A 81 -6.98 9.95 11.88
CA GLN A 81 -6.28 8.97 12.71
C GLN A 81 -7.27 8.09 13.46
N GLY A 82 -6.95 6.81 13.50
CA GLY A 82 -7.74 5.77 14.15
C GLY A 82 -8.68 5.04 13.19
N ILE A 83 -8.85 3.74 13.45
CA ILE A 83 -9.63 2.86 12.59
C ILE A 83 -11.11 3.24 12.54
N GLU A 84 -11.70 3.68 13.64
CA GLU A 84 -13.10 4.12 13.69
C GLU A 84 -13.36 5.29 12.75
N GLN A 85 -12.45 6.30 12.76
CA GLN A 85 -12.54 7.44 11.85
C GLN A 85 -12.33 6.99 10.40
N HIS A 86 -11.37 6.10 10.14
CA HIS A 86 -11.12 5.59 8.79
C HIS A 86 -12.33 4.83 8.23
N VAL A 87 -12.96 3.98 9.03
CA VAL A 87 -14.21 3.28 8.65
C VAL A 87 -15.34 4.28 8.35
N ALA A 88 -15.47 5.35 9.14
CA ALA A 88 -16.46 6.40 8.88
C ALA A 88 -16.18 7.13 7.56
N ASP A 89 -14.92 7.46 7.27
CA ASP A 89 -14.50 8.11 6.02
C ASP A 89 -14.77 7.20 4.80
N ILE A 90 -14.44 5.92 4.90
CA ILE A 90 -14.70 4.94 3.84
C ILE A 90 -16.21 4.77 3.61
N ASN A 91 -17.01 4.70 4.67
CA ASN A 91 -18.48 4.67 4.55
C ASN A 91 -19.00 5.91 3.81
N GLY A 92 -18.36 7.06 3.99
CA GLY A 92 -18.65 8.29 3.25
C GLY A 92 -18.41 8.16 1.74
N LEU A 93 -17.43 7.38 1.29
CA LEU A 93 -17.16 7.14 -0.13
C LEU A 93 -18.26 6.32 -0.81
N PHE A 94 -18.98 5.48 -0.07
CA PHE A 94 -20.14 4.72 -0.57
C PHE A 94 -21.42 5.57 -0.61
N ASN A 95 -21.40 6.79 -0.08
CA ASN A 95 -22.54 7.69 -0.10
C ASN A 95 -22.86 8.10 -1.54
N GLY A 96 -23.97 7.64 -2.06
CA GLY A 96 -24.39 7.82 -3.45
C GLY A 96 -23.86 6.76 -4.44
N THR A 97 -22.82 6.02 -4.08
CA THR A 97 -22.18 5.00 -4.94
C THR A 97 -22.02 3.66 -4.22
N PRO A 98 -23.12 2.96 -3.90
CA PRO A 98 -23.10 1.76 -3.06
C PRO A 98 -22.36 0.56 -3.69
N ASP A 99 -22.22 0.55 -5.03
CA ASP A 99 -21.51 -0.46 -5.81
C ASP A 99 -20.01 -0.16 -6.02
N SER A 100 -19.48 0.82 -5.28
CA SER A 100 -18.06 1.19 -5.37
C SER A 100 -17.15 -0.01 -5.10
N ARG A 101 -16.21 -0.25 -6.02
CA ARG A 101 -15.28 -1.38 -5.96
C ARG A 101 -13.95 -1.04 -6.62
N ILE A 102 -12.92 -1.73 -6.18
CA ILE A 102 -11.62 -1.76 -6.87
C ILE A 102 -11.61 -2.99 -7.78
N THR A 103 -11.25 -2.80 -9.05
CA THR A 103 -11.35 -3.87 -10.07
C THR A 103 -10.01 -4.44 -10.49
N ALA A 104 -8.92 -3.74 -10.24
CA ALA A 104 -7.56 -4.19 -10.58
C ALA A 104 -6.49 -3.40 -9.80
N HIS A 105 -5.33 -4.05 -9.62
CA HIS A 105 -4.08 -3.45 -9.17
C HIS A 105 -3.02 -3.55 -10.29
N PRO A 106 -3.01 -2.63 -11.26
CA PRO A 106 -2.10 -2.71 -12.42
C PRO A 106 -0.62 -2.61 -12.06
N ILE A 107 -0.30 -1.91 -10.99
CA ILE A 107 1.06 -1.73 -10.47
C ILE A 107 1.04 -1.96 -8.97
N ALA A 108 1.88 -2.89 -8.49
CA ALA A 108 2.07 -3.15 -7.07
C ALA A 108 3.53 -3.50 -6.81
N PHE A 109 4.16 -2.82 -5.86
CA PHE A 109 5.54 -3.08 -5.45
C PHE A 109 5.78 -2.53 -4.05
N GLY A 110 6.95 -2.84 -3.46
CA GLY A 110 7.30 -2.31 -2.15
C GLY A 110 8.75 -2.49 -1.79
N SER A 111 9.15 -1.91 -0.67
CA SER A 111 10.47 -2.06 -0.07
C SER A 111 10.37 -1.86 1.45
N GLY A 112 10.93 -2.78 2.23
CA GLY A 112 10.87 -2.76 3.69
C GLY A 112 9.42 -2.72 4.20
N GLU A 113 9.08 -1.70 4.98
CA GLU A 113 7.74 -1.52 5.54
C GLU A 113 6.74 -0.86 4.59
N TRP A 114 7.14 -0.46 3.38
CA TRP A 114 6.31 0.30 2.47
C TRP A 114 5.85 -0.49 1.26
N THR A 115 4.58 -0.33 0.90
CA THR A 115 4.02 -0.80 -0.38
C THR A 115 3.39 0.35 -1.14
N VAL A 116 3.41 0.22 -2.47
CA VAL A 116 2.70 1.10 -3.40
C VAL A 116 1.78 0.22 -4.24
N THR A 117 0.50 0.57 -4.28
CA THR A 117 -0.49 -0.14 -5.08
C THR A 117 -1.30 0.88 -5.86
N THR A 118 -1.40 0.70 -7.18
CA THR A 118 -2.35 1.47 -7.98
C THR A 118 -3.65 0.68 -8.10
N GLY A 119 -4.78 1.39 -8.07
CA GLY A 119 -6.10 0.79 -8.18
C GLY A 119 -6.90 1.36 -9.34
N VAL A 120 -7.90 0.62 -9.79
CA VAL A 120 -8.95 1.12 -10.69
C VAL A 120 -10.26 1.02 -9.95
N MET A 121 -10.79 2.16 -9.51
CA MET A 121 -12.09 2.25 -8.86
C MET A 121 -13.19 2.37 -9.91
N GLU A 122 -14.23 1.57 -9.78
CA GLU A 122 -15.47 1.68 -10.54
C GLU A 122 -16.66 1.84 -9.59
N ALA A 123 -17.63 2.67 -9.99
CA ALA A 123 -18.86 2.92 -9.23
C ALA A 123 -19.98 3.44 -10.14
N THR A 124 -21.22 3.41 -9.63
CA THR A 124 -22.37 4.05 -10.28
C THR A 124 -23.03 5.01 -9.28
N PHE A 125 -23.25 6.26 -9.67
CA PHE A 125 -24.01 7.21 -8.84
C PHE A 125 -25.50 6.88 -8.93
N SER A 126 -25.94 5.95 -8.11
CA SER A 126 -27.28 5.33 -8.18
C SER A 126 -28.18 5.68 -7.00
N GLU A 127 -27.64 6.24 -5.91
CA GLU A 127 -28.41 6.63 -4.73
C GLU A 127 -28.23 8.13 -4.41
N PRO A 128 -29.16 8.78 -3.69
CA PRO A 128 -29.00 10.15 -3.27
C PRO A 128 -27.77 10.34 -2.38
N MET A 129 -26.86 11.21 -2.77
CA MET A 129 -25.67 11.54 -1.98
C MET A 129 -26.05 12.57 -0.90
N LYS A 130 -25.94 12.21 0.36
CA LYS A 130 -26.19 13.07 1.52
C LYS A 130 -25.01 13.97 1.79
N LEU A 131 -25.26 15.27 1.96
CA LEU A 131 -24.26 16.27 2.32
C LEU A 131 -24.24 16.52 3.83
N PRO A 132 -23.12 17.03 4.40
CA PRO A 132 -23.01 17.32 5.82
C PRO A 132 -24.04 18.32 6.36
N ASP A 133 -24.54 19.21 5.52
CA ASP A 133 -25.57 20.19 5.84
C ASP A 133 -27.01 19.66 5.82
N GLY A 134 -27.16 18.34 5.58
CA GLY A 134 -28.44 17.65 5.50
C GLY A 134 -29.11 17.72 4.11
N GLN A 135 -28.53 18.44 3.16
CA GLN A 135 -29.01 18.44 1.78
C GLN A 135 -28.69 17.13 1.08
N SER A 136 -29.29 16.88 -0.06
CA SER A 136 -29.11 15.66 -0.84
C SER A 136 -28.96 16.00 -2.31
N ILE A 137 -27.97 15.38 -2.96
CA ILE A 137 -27.80 15.47 -4.41
C ILE A 137 -28.47 14.24 -5.02
N ALA A 138 -29.37 14.47 -5.97
CA ALA A 138 -30.06 13.39 -6.68
C ALA A 138 -29.06 12.57 -7.52
N PRO A 139 -29.21 11.23 -7.62
CA PRO A 139 -28.35 10.40 -8.42
C PRO A 139 -28.50 10.75 -9.91
N THR A 140 -27.37 10.67 -10.63
CA THR A 140 -27.33 10.94 -12.09
C THR A 140 -27.39 9.66 -12.90
N GLY A 141 -27.18 8.49 -12.29
CA GLY A 141 -27.01 7.20 -12.96
C GLY A 141 -25.67 7.06 -13.71
N LYS A 142 -24.78 8.06 -13.61
CA LYS A 142 -23.48 8.03 -14.29
C LYS A 142 -22.52 7.06 -13.61
N LYS A 143 -21.67 6.46 -14.46
CA LYS A 143 -20.61 5.55 -14.03
C LYS A 143 -19.30 6.31 -13.88
N VAL A 144 -18.53 5.89 -12.88
CA VAL A 144 -17.16 6.34 -12.64
C VAL A 144 -16.20 5.21 -12.93
N LYS A 145 -15.09 5.55 -13.57
CA LYS A 145 -13.92 4.69 -13.67
C LYS A 145 -12.68 5.54 -13.48
N MET A 146 -12.01 5.36 -12.36
CA MET A 146 -10.97 6.28 -11.93
C MET A 146 -9.72 5.52 -11.46
N PRO A 147 -8.52 5.91 -11.97
CA PRO A 147 -7.28 5.42 -11.40
C PRO A 147 -7.04 6.05 -10.03
N MET A 148 -6.50 5.25 -9.13
CA MET A 148 -6.07 5.68 -7.81
C MET A 148 -4.75 5.03 -7.44
N ALA A 149 -4.10 5.52 -6.39
CA ALA A 149 -2.94 4.88 -5.81
C ALA A 149 -2.97 5.02 -4.29
N THR A 150 -2.44 4.01 -3.62
CA THR A 150 -2.20 4.03 -2.19
C THR A 150 -0.73 3.73 -1.92
N ILE A 151 -0.11 4.55 -1.06
CA ILE A 151 1.18 4.25 -0.44
C ILE A 151 0.89 3.86 0.99
N ALA A 152 1.18 2.62 1.37
CA ALA A 152 0.89 2.09 2.70
C ALA A 152 2.16 1.74 3.46
N LYS A 153 2.21 2.15 4.75
CA LYS A 153 3.24 1.73 5.70
C LYS A 153 2.71 0.64 6.59
N TRP A 154 3.41 -0.49 6.62
CA TRP A 154 3.05 -1.65 7.41
C TRP A 154 3.84 -1.72 8.71
N LYS A 155 3.18 -2.18 9.76
CA LYS A 155 3.79 -2.44 11.05
C LYS A 155 3.14 -3.67 11.69
N ASN A 156 3.93 -4.69 12.03
CA ASN A 156 3.41 -5.91 12.66
C ASN A 156 2.23 -6.56 11.91
N GLY A 157 2.27 -6.53 10.56
CA GLY A 157 1.24 -7.14 9.71
C GLY A 157 -0.05 -6.33 9.53
N CYS A 158 -0.15 -5.09 10.05
CA CYS A 158 -1.26 -4.17 9.78
C CYS A 158 -0.77 -2.86 9.16
N ILE A 159 -1.64 -2.15 8.44
CA ILE A 159 -1.39 -0.84 7.85
C ILE A 159 -1.41 0.21 8.96
N ALA A 160 -0.26 0.85 9.20
CA ALA A 160 -0.12 1.89 10.22
C ALA A 160 -0.28 3.31 9.66
N GLU A 161 -0.02 3.50 8.36
CA GLU A 161 -0.17 4.77 7.66
C GLU A 161 -0.54 4.52 6.20
N GLU A 162 -1.49 5.33 5.68
CA GLU A 162 -1.87 5.34 4.28
C GLU A 162 -1.82 6.75 3.71
N HIS A 163 -1.35 6.84 2.47
CA HIS A 163 -1.46 8.04 1.64
C HIS A 163 -2.29 7.67 0.41
N LEU A 164 -3.45 8.30 0.29
CA LEU A 164 -4.43 8.04 -0.75
C LEU A 164 -4.33 9.08 -1.87
N PHE A 165 -4.37 8.64 -3.11
CA PHE A 165 -4.26 9.49 -4.28
C PHE A 165 -5.35 9.16 -5.31
N TRP A 166 -6.18 10.14 -5.62
CA TRP A 166 -7.13 10.13 -6.74
C TRP A 166 -7.50 11.55 -7.14
N GLY A 167 -8.10 11.70 -8.31
CA GLY A 167 -8.51 13.00 -8.85
C GLY A 167 -9.92 13.39 -8.40
N ASN A 168 -10.09 14.15 -7.30
CA ASN A 168 -11.41 14.61 -6.83
C ASN A 168 -12.21 15.36 -7.91
N ALA A 169 -11.56 16.25 -8.67
CA ALA A 169 -12.22 17.00 -9.74
C ALA A 169 -12.75 16.08 -10.86
N GLU A 170 -11.93 15.10 -11.26
CA GLU A 170 -12.33 14.12 -12.28
C GLU A 170 -13.46 13.20 -11.76
N TYR A 171 -13.40 12.79 -10.48
CA TYR A 171 -14.46 12.03 -9.83
C TYR A 171 -15.80 12.78 -9.90
N MET A 172 -15.85 14.03 -9.46
CA MET A 172 -17.07 14.86 -9.49
C MET A 172 -17.59 15.10 -10.91
N LYS A 173 -16.69 15.27 -11.88
CA LYS A 173 -17.04 15.41 -13.30
C LYS A 173 -17.68 14.14 -13.86
N GLN A 174 -17.11 12.97 -13.57
CA GLN A 174 -17.67 11.67 -14.00
C GLN A 174 -19.03 11.41 -13.35
N LEU A 175 -19.25 11.78 -12.10
CA LEU A 175 -20.55 11.76 -11.45
C LEU A 175 -21.57 12.74 -12.09
N GLY A 176 -21.10 13.69 -12.89
CA GLY A 176 -21.93 14.73 -13.51
C GLY A 176 -22.30 15.88 -12.57
N LEU A 177 -21.51 16.09 -11.53
CA LEU A 177 -21.72 17.14 -10.52
C LEU A 177 -20.96 18.44 -10.82
N THR A 178 -20.04 18.40 -11.79
CA THR A 178 -19.33 19.57 -12.32
C THR A 178 -19.31 19.54 -13.85
N LYS A 179 -19.09 20.69 -14.47
CA LYS A 179 -18.94 20.83 -15.92
C LYS A 179 -17.51 20.51 -16.38
#